data_4fda21ae8250f6b7f1e1f350eb6cc966
#
_entry.id   4fda21ae8250f6b7f1e1f350eb6cc966
#
_cell.length_a   1.000
_cell.length_b   1.000
_cell.length_c   1.000
_cell.angle_alpha   90.00
_cell.angle_beta   90.00
_cell.angle_gamma   90.00
#
_symmetry.space_group_name_H-M   'P 1'
#
loop_
_entity.id
_entity.type
_entity.pdbx_description
1 polymer ?
#
loop_
_entity_poly.entity_id
_entity_poly.type
_entity_poly.pdbx_seq_one_letter_code
_entity_poly.pdbx_strand_id
1 'polypeptide(L)'
;MYKLVKPLLFKLDPERAHGLTINALKCVQKCSPILPIVNKLFTYNNPILTQHIHGISFDNPIGLAAGFDKSCEVPKALENIGFGAIELGGITPKPQPGNPKPRMYRLLEDDALINRMGFNNKGMNKALSNLRNHSCSIPVGLNVGVNKTTSYENRYQDYIKVIDTFKNDVSFFTVNISSPNTENLQNFHDEDEFSMLCDALNTFKAKNNINVPIFLKLTSDMELDGFKKILPSITAVSYTHLTLPTTPYV
;
A
#
# COMPACT_ATOMS: atom_id res chain seq x y z
N MET A 1 3.04 15.39 22.15
CA MET A 1 1.88 15.83 21.31
C MET A 1 0.85 14.70 21.17
N TYR A 2 1.20 13.51 20.67
CA TYR A 2 0.23 12.41 20.47
C TYR A 2 -0.59 12.07 21.73
N LYS A 3 0.06 11.97 22.91
CA LYS A 3 -0.61 11.67 24.19
C LYS A 3 -1.75 12.63 24.55
N LEU A 4 -1.70 13.88 24.09
CA LEU A 4 -2.75 14.87 24.32
C LEU A 4 -3.94 14.73 23.33
N VAL A 5 -3.65 14.30 22.11
CA VAL A 5 -4.64 14.18 21.03
C VAL A 5 -5.30 12.80 21.04
N LYS A 6 -4.58 11.74 21.46
CA LYS A 6 -5.07 10.35 21.53
C LYS A 6 -6.44 10.24 22.22
N PRO A 7 -6.69 10.80 23.43
CA PRO A 7 -7.98 10.66 24.10
C PRO A 7 -9.16 11.25 23.33
N LEU A 8 -8.92 12.34 22.56
CA LEU A 8 -9.96 12.95 21.74
C LEU A 8 -10.27 12.12 20.50
N LEU A 9 -9.23 11.64 19.81
CA LEU A 9 -9.39 10.78 18.63
C LEU A 9 -10.03 9.43 19.00
N PHE A 10 -9.76 8.93 20.19
CA PHE A 10 -10.29 7.64 20.65
C PHE A 10 -11.76 7.68 21.07
N LYS A 11 -12.35 8.85 21.27
CA LYS A 11 -13.80 9.03 21.43
C LYS A 11 -14.56 8.91 20.10
N LEU A 12 -13.87 9.04 18.98
CA LEU A 12 -14.45 8.93 17.66
C LEU A 12 -14.39 7.48 17.15
N ASP A 13 -15.34 7.11 16.30
CA ASP A 13 -15.23 5.90 15.48
C ASP A 13 -13.88 5.89 14.74
N PRO A 14 -13.19 4.73 14.66
CA PRO A 14 -11.84 4.67 14.06
C PRO A 14 -11.78 5.18 12.62
N GLU A 15 -12.78 4.87 11.80
CA GLU A 15 -12.80 5.30 10.40
C GLU A 15 -13.11 6.79 10.27
N ARG A 16 -13.92 7.36 11.20
CA ARG A 16 -14.14 8.80 11.27
C ARG A 16 -12.87 9.54 11.69
N ALA A 17 -12.15 9.03 12.69
CA ALA A 17 -10.88 9.61 13.12
C ALA A 17 -9.85 9.61 11.98
N HIS A 18 -9.75 8.50 11.22
CA HIS A 18 -8.93 8.41 10.02
C HIS A 18 -9.34 9.47 8.97
N GLY A 19 -10.63 9.59 8.66
CA GLY A 19 -11.12 10.57 7.70
C GLY A 19 -10.80 12.03 8.09
N LEU A 20 -10.92 12.36 9.38
CA LEU A 20 -10.53 13.68 9.91
C LEU A 20 -9.03 13.92 9.76
N THR A 21 -8.20 12.90 10.04
CA THR A 21 -6.74 13.00 9.87
C THR A 21 -6.37 13.22 8.40
N ILE A 22 -6.96 12.48 7.46
CA ILE A 22 -6.74 12.71 6.01
C ILE A 22 -7.15 14.13 5.61
N ASN A 23 -8.28 14.65 6.10
CA ASN A 23 -8.72 15.99 5.78
C ASN A 23 -7.78 17.06 6.36
N ALA A 24 -7.28 16.88 7.59
CA ALA A 24 -6.27 17.76 8.18
C ALA A 24 -4.97 17.77 7.36
N LEU A 25 -4.48 16.58 6.94
CA LEU A 25 -3.31 16.45 6.08
C LEU A 25 -3.50 17.10 4.71
N LYS A 26 -4.71 17.04 4.12
CA LYS A 26 -5.04 17.79 2.90
C LYS A 26 -4.92 19.29 3.08
N CYS A 27 -5.35 19.82 4.23
CA CYS A 27 -5.19 21.24 4.53
C CYS A 27 -3.71 21.60 4.67
N VAL A 28 -2.93 20.80 5.42
CA VAL A 28 -1.48 21.01 5.58
C VAL A 28 -0.77 20.97 4.21
N GLN A 29 -1.09 19.98 3.37
CA GLN A 29 -0.49 19.80 2.05
C GLN A 29 -0.74 21.00 1.11
N LYS A 30 -1.90 21.64 1.22
CA LYS A 30 -2.23 22.84 0.44
C LYS A 30 -1.55 24.11 0.95
N CYS A 31 -1.10 24.11 2.19
CA CYS A 31 -0.48 25.28 2.82
C CYS A 31 1.05 25.19 2.69
N SER A 32 1.59 25.60 1.53
CA SER A 32 3.02 25.54 1.22
C SER A 32 3.95 26.09 2.31
N PRO A 33 3.64 27.20 3.02
CA PRO A 33 4.52 27.71 4.08
C PRO A 33 4.63 26.81 5.33
N ILE A 34 3.65 25.91 5.56
CA ILE A 34 3.64 25.04 6.72
C ILE A 34 4.51 23.78 6.50
N LEU A 35 4.61 23.30 5.27
CA LEU A 35 5.33 22.06 4.95
C LEU A 35 6.80 22.05 5.41
N PRO A 36 7.62 23.10 5.17
CA PRO A 36 8.99 23.14 5.65
C PRO A 36 9.09 23.14 7.18
N ILE A 37 8.13 23.72 7.87
CA ILE A 37 8.09 23.72 9.35
C ILE A 37 7.80 22.32 9.86
N VAL A 38 6.81 21.64 9.26
CA VAL A 38 6.48 20.23 9.59
C VAL A 38 7.70 19.35 9.32
N ASN A 39 8.32 19.48 8.15
CA ASN A 39 9.51 18.72 7.79
C ASN A 39 10.63 18.89 8.83
N LYS A 40 10.98 20.14 9.18
CA LYS A 40 12.01 20.44 10.19
C LYS A 40 11.70 19.85 11.58
N LEU A 41 10.44 19.72 11.95
CA LEU A 41 10.03 19.20 13.25
C LEU A 41 10.03 17.66 13.30
N PHE A 42 9.79 16.99 12.17
CA PHE A 42 9.55 15.54 12.15
C PHE A 42 10.63 14.74 11.39
N THR A 43 11.41 15.37 10.53
CA THR A 43 12.44 14.67 9.76
C THR A 43 13.77 14.65 10.54
N TYR A 44 14.33 13.45 10.63
CA TYR A 44 15.67 13.23 11.17
C TYR A 44 16.58 12.73 10.05
N ASN A 45 17.55 13.54 9.66
CA ASN A 45 18.49 13.24 8.57
C ASN A 45 19.83 12.75 9.14
N ASN A 46 20.20 11.51 8.84
CA ASN A 46 21.52 10.97 9.16
C ASN A 46 21.93 9.97 8.05
N PRO A 47 23.07 10.16 7.37
CA PRO A 47 23.51 9.29 6.29
C PRO A 47 23.61 7.81 6.66
N ILE A 48 23.81 7.48 7.94
CA ILE A 48 23.87 6.09 8.41
C ILE A 48 22.52 5.35 8.26
N LEU A 49 21.41 6.10 8.14
CA LEU A 49 20.05 5.54 7.98
C LEU A 49 19.71 5.27 6.53
N THR A 50 20.51 5.80 5.58
CA THR A 50 20.24 5.65 4.15
C THR A 50 20.38 4.19 3.74
N GLN A 51 19.39 3.68 3.01
CA GLN A 51 19.38 2.33 2.46
C GLN A 51 19.23 2.37 0.94
N HIS A 52 19.88 1.42 0.26
CA HIS A 52 19.75 1.24 -1.19
C HIS A 52 19.25 -0.16 -1.47
N ILE A 53 18.01 -0.27 -1.96
CA ILE A 53 17.35 -1.55 -2.21
C ILE A 53 16.75 -1.54 -3.62
N HIS A 54 17.14 -2.49 -4.47
CA HIS A 54 16.66 -2.61 -5.86
C HIS A 54 16.77 -1.32 -6.69
N GLY A 55 17.86 -0.57 -6.50
CA GLY A 55 18.08 0.70 -7.20
C GLY A 55 17.29 1.89 -6.64
N ILE A 56 16.53 1.69 -5.56
CA ILE A 56 15.80 2.74 -4.86
C ILE A 56 16.60 3.17 -3.63
N SER A 57 16.77 4.49 -3.46
CA SER A 57 17.37 5.09 -2.26
C SER A 57 16.29 5.50 -1.28
N PHE A 58 16.45 5.08 -0.02
CA PHE A 58 15.59 5.43 1.10
C PHE A 58 16.43 6.26 2.09
N ASP A 59 16.04 7.47 2.38
CA ASP A 59 16.77 8.37 3.30
C ASP A 59 16.79 7.85 4.75
N ASN A 60 15.79 7.07 5.11
CA ASN A 60 15.72 6.36 6.38
C ASN A 60 14.85 5.08 6.23
N PRO A 61 14.99 4.10 7.15
CA PRO A 61 14.32 2.80 7.03
C PRO A 61 12.84 2.81 7.45
N ILE A 62 12.26 3.95 7.82
CA ILE A 62 10.89 4.03 8.31
C ILE A 62 9.96 4.38 7.17
N GLY A 63 9.18 3.41 6.72
CA GLY A 63 8.15 3.58 5.70
C GLY A 63 6.74 3.60 6.27
N LEU A 64 5.82 4.32 5.62
CA LEU A 64 4.39 4.21 5.88
C LEU A 64 3.80 3.10 5.02
N ALA A 65 3.21 2.09 5.67
CA ALA A 65 2.55 0.98 4.97
C ALA A 65 1.24 1.42 4.31
N ALA A 66 0.85 0.67 3.25
CA ALA A 66 -0.42 0.86 2.57
C ALA A 66 -1.64 0.73 3.52
N GLY A 67 -2.72 1.39 3.15
CA GLY A 67 -3.97 1.39 3.92
C GLY A 67 -4.25 2.69 4.66
N PHE A 68 -3.27 3.55 4.87
CA PHE A 68 -3.49 4.88 5.43
C PHE A 68 -4.03 5.84 4.36
N ASP A 69 -3.30 6.09 3.30
CA ASP A 69 -3.77 6.88 2.15
C ASP A 69 -4.22 5.96 1.00
N LYS A 70 -5.48 5.62 1.02
CA LYS A 70 -6.10 4.65 0.10
C LYS A 70 -6.36 5.17 -1.32
N SER A 71 -6.08 6.45 -1.58
CA SER A 71 -6.42 7.08 -2.86
C SER A 71 -5.42 8.16 -3.27
N CYS A 72 -4.21 8.11 -2.74
CA CYS A 72 -3.11 9.05 -3.05
C CYS A 72 -3.50 10.52 -2.80
N GLU A 73 -4.17 10.79 -1.68
CA GLU A 73 -4.75 12.11 -1.41
C GLU A 73 -3.82 13.06 -0.66
N VAL A 74 -2.83 12.51 0.07
CA VAL A 74 -1.98 13.30 0.98
C VAL A 74 -0.48 12.93 0.93
N PRO A 75 0.07 12.51 -0.23
CA PRO A 75 1.44 12.01 -0.30
C PRO A 75 2.47 13.06 0.13
N LYS A 76 2.28 14.32 -0.26
CA LYS A 76 3.19 15.41 0.09
C LYS A 76 3.19 15.76 1.58
N ALA A 77 2.04 15.68 2.24
CA ALA A 77 1.98 15.86 3.69
C ALA A 77 2.69 14.71 4.42
N LEU A 78 2.53 13.47 3.94
CA LEU A 78 3.17 12.28 4.53
C LEU A 78 4.69 12.33 4.38
N GLU A 79 5.22 12.73 3.22
CA GLU A 79 6.65 12.98 3.04
C GLU A 79 7.20 13.92 4.10
N ASN A 80 6.51 15.02 4.36
CA ASN A 80 6.96 16.06 5.31
C ASN A 80 6.81 15.64 6.79
N ILE A 81 6.19 14.50 7.09
CA ILE A 81 6.18 13.92 8.45
C ILE A 81 7.45 13.09 8.73
N GLY A 82 8.34 12.90 7.74
CA GLY A 82 9.66 12.30 7.92
C GLY A 82 9.74 10.82 7.59
N PHE A 83 8.79 10.26 6.86
CA PHE A 83 8.91 8.90 6.33
C PHE A 83 10.00 8.85 5.25
N GLY A 84 10.81 7.78 5.25
CA GLY A 84 11.79 7.49 4.20
C GLY A 84 11.16 6.92 2.94
N ALA A 85 9.95 6.38 3.03
CA ALA A 85 9.11 5.96 1.92
C ALA A 85 7.64 5.94 2.33
N ILE A 86 6.74 6.02 1.36
CA ILE A 86 5.29 5.85 1.58
C ILE A 86 4.73 4.84 0.61
N GLU A 87 3.93 3.90 1.09
CA GLU A 87 3.16 2.98 0.26
C GLU A 87 1.69 3.41 0.27
N LEU A 88 1.18 3.79 -0.88
CA LEU A 88 -0.18 4.28 -1.09
C LEU A 88 -1.11 3.16 -1.55
N GLY A 89 -2.38 3.24 -1.22
CA GLY A 89 -3.39 2.26 -1.66
C GLY A 89 -3.87 1.35 -0.52
N GLY A 90 -4.47 0.14 -0.77
CA GLY A 90 -4.62 -0.61 -2.04
C GLY A 90 -5.56 0.03 -3.08
N ILE A 91 -5.00 0.21 -4.24
CA ILE A 91 -5.71 0.75 -5.39
C ILE A 91 -6.28 -0.38 -6.23
N THR A 92 -7.51 -0.20 -6.72
CA THR A 92 -8.16 -1.09 -7.67
C THR A 92 -8.50 -0.34 -8.97
N PRO A 93 -8.66 -1.01 -10.12
CA PRO A 93 -8.99 -0.32 -11.38
C PRO A 93 -10.20 0.59 -11.27
N LYS A 94 -11.30 0.08 -10.73
CA LYS A 94 -12.54 0.84 -10.51
C LYS A 94 -12.63 1.27 -9.05
N PRO A 95 -13.31 2.39 -8.75
CA PRO A 95 -13.64 2.74 -7.38
C PRO A 95 -14.51 1.68 -6.74
N GLN A 96 -14.29 1.43 -5.45
CA GLN A 96 -15.18 0.55 -4.69
C GLN A 96 -15.34 1.02 -3.24
N PRO A 97 -16.54 0.82 -2.66
CA PRO A 97 -16.84 1.30 -1.31
C PRO A 97 -16.18 0.46 -0.21
N GLY A 98 -15.72 -0.75 -0.53
CA GLY A 98 -15.29 -1.75 0.45
C GLY A 98 -16.44 -2.45 1.15
N ASN A 99 -16.16 -3.11 2.27
CA ASN A 99 -17.14 -3.86 3.03
C ASN A 99 -18.10 -2.94 3.81
N PRO A 100 -19.29 -3.42 4.19
CA PRO A 100 -20.24 -2.66 5.02
C PRO A 100 -19.61 -2.21 6.35
N LYS A 101 -20.00 -1.03 6.82
CA LYS A 101 -19.64 -0.50 8.13
C LYS A 101 -20.53 -1.09 9.23
N PRO A 102 -20.03 -1.22 10.50
CA PRO A 102 -18.68 -0.92 10.96
C PRO A 102 -17.67 -1.98 10.46
N ARG A 103 -16.47 -1.55 10.15
CA ARG A 103 -15.43 -2.38 9.54
C ARG A 103 -14.01 -2.12 10.05
N MET A 104 -13.88 -1.35 11.13
CA MET A 104 -12.65 -1.08 11.83
C MET A 104 -12.93 -0.96 13.33
N TYR A 105 -12.19 -1.69 14.15
CA TYR A 105 -12.42 -1.80 15.59
C TYR A 105 -11.08 -1.64 16.32
N ARG A 106 -11.09 -0.87 17.43
CA ARG A 106 -9.93 -0.76 18.32
C ARG A 106 -10.08 -1.75 19.45
N LEU A 107 -9.03 -2.48 19.73
CA LEU A 107 -8.87 -3.30 20.93
C LEU A 107 -7.96 -2.52 21.88
N LEU A 108 -8.57 -1.77 22.81
CA LEU A 108 -7.84 -0.80 23.64
C LEU A 108 -6.93 -1.48 24.67
N GLU A 109 -7.32 -2.63 25.16
CA GLU A 109 -6.58 -3.42 26.15
C GLU A 109 -5.32 -4.07 25.54
N ASP A 110 -5.38 -4.39 24.24
CA ASP A 110 -4.30 -5.07 23.50
C ASP A 110 -3.48 -4.10 22.65
N ASP A 111 -3.77 -2.78 22.69
CA ASP A 111 -3.21 -1.77 21.78
C ASP A 111 -3.29 -2.17 20.29
N ALA A 112 -4.32 -2.92 19.92
CA ALA A 112 -4.50 -3.52 18.60
C ALA A 112 -5.68 -2.93 17.82
N LEU A 113 -5.76 -3.27 16.52
CA LEU A 113 -6.80 -2.81 15.61
C LEU A 113 -7.21 -3.95 14.68
N ILE A 114 -8.50 -4.28 14.68
CA ILE A 114 -9.08 -5.22 13.73
C ILE A 114 -9.77 -4.46 12.61
N ASN A 115 -9.59 -4.89 11.37
CA ASN A 115 -10.30 -4.32 10.24
C ASN A 115 -10.74 -5.35 9.21
N ARG A 116 -11.82 -5.00 8.49
CA ARG A 116 -12.35 -5.72 7.33
C ARG A 116 -12.69 -4.74 6.21
N MET A 117 -11.73 -3.91 5.79
CA MET A 117 -11.96 -2.76 4.92
C MET A 117 -12.42 -3.13 3.50
N GLY A 118 -11.86 -4.17 2.87
CA GLY A 118 -12.27 -4.64 1.54
C GLY A 118 -11.84 -3.68 0.41
N PHE A 119 -10.61 -3.16 0.45
CA PHE A 119 -10.02 -2.27 -0.58
C PHE A 119 -10.89 -1.07 -0.96
N ASN A 120 -11.45 -0.39 0.02
CA ASN A 120 -12.20 0.85 -0.24
C ASN A 120 -11.27 1.94 -0.78
N ASN A 121 -11.49 2.36 -2.01
CA ASN A 121 -10.69 3.38 -2.69
C ASN A 121 -11.47 4.09 -3.81
N LYS A 122 -10.91 5.16 -4.35
CA LYS A 122 -11.54 6.00 -5.38
C LYS A 122 -11.22 5.56 -6.82
N GLY A 123 -10.59 4.40 -6.98
CA GLY A 123 -10.17 3.85 -8.28
C GLY A 123 -8.87 4.49 -8.81
N MET A 124 -8.25 3.79 -9.75
CA MET A 124 -6.92 4.15 -10.28
C MET A 124 -6.86 5.54 -10.91
N ASN A 125 -7.88 5.95 -11.69
CA ASN A 125 -7.86 7.24 -12.38
C ASN A 125 -7.84 8.43 -11.40
N LYS A 126 -8.65 8.35 -10.33
CA LYS A 126 -8.69 9.41 -9.31
C LYS A 126 -7.42 9.40 -8.46
N ALA A 127 -6.90 8.22 -8.13
CA ALA A 127 -5.66 8.09 -7.38
C ALA A 127 -4.46 8.64 -8.18
N LEU A 128 -4.35 8.34 -9.49
CA LEU A 128 -3.33 8.89 -10.36
C LEU A 128 -3.40 10.43 -10.45
N SER A 129 -4.60 10.97 -10.66
CA SER A 129 -4.80 12.44 -10.67
C SER A 129 -4.36 13.07 -9.35
N ASN A 130 -4.66 12.45 -8.22
CA ASN A 130 -4.24 12.94 -6.91
C ASN A 130 -2.72 12.90 -6.76
N LEU A 131 -2.08 11.79 -7.15
CA LEU A 131 -0.62 11.61 -7.05
C LEU A 131 0.13 12.64 -7.89
N ARG A 132 -0.27 12.82 -9.15
CA ARG A 132 0.37 13.78 -10.06
C ARG A 132 0.24 15.24 -9.63
N ASN A 133 -0.79 15.57 -8.87
CA ASN A 133 -0.95 16.90 -8.31
C ASN A 133 0.01 17.19 -7.13
N HIS A 134 0.68 16.17 -6.60
CA HIS A 134 1.48 16.27 -5.37
C HIS A 134 2.74 15.41 -5.47
N SER A 135 3.73 15.88 -6.25
CA SER A 135 5.01 15.18 -6.39
C SER A 135 5.76 15.04 -5.05
N CYS A 136 6.35 13.87 -4.82
CA CYS A 136 7.20 13.58 -3.67
C CYS A 136 8.65 13.40 -4.10
N SER A 137 9.59 13.70 -3.21
CA SER A 137 11.03 13.45 -3.39
C SER A 137 11.46 12.10 -2.79
N ILE A 138 10.71 11.58 -1.83
CA ILE A 138 10.93 10.25 -1.27
C ILE A 138 10.32 9.16 -2.16
N PRO A 139 10.78 7.90 -2.08
CA PRO A 139 10.18 6.79 -2.79
C PRO A 139 8.68 6.62 -2.47
N VAL A 140 7.89 6.51 -3.52
CA VAL A 140 6.46 6.24 -3.43
C VAL A 140 6.18 4.85 -3.99
N GLY A 141 5.65 3.97 -3.15
CA GLY A 141 5.13 2.67 -3.54
C GLY A 141 3.63 2.70 -3.78
N LEU A 142 3.13 1.83 -4.63
CA LEU A 142 1.71 1.64 -4.85
C LEU A 142 1.28 0.21 -4.54
N ASN A 143 0.42 0.06 -3.55
CA ASN A 143 -0.23 -1.21 -3.23
C ASN A 143 -1.41 -1.42 -4.17
N VAL A 144 -1.39 -2.53 -4.88
CA VAL A 144 -2.35 -2.86 -5.93
C VAL A 144 -3.20 -4.04 -5.51
N GLY A 145 -4.51 -3.89 -5.67
CA GLY A 145 -5.49 -4.92 -5.39
C GLY A 145 -6.47 -5.12 -6.54
N VAL A 146 -7.34 -6.09 -6.39
CA VAL A 146 -8.39 -6.43 -7.38
C VAL A 146 -9.74 -5.87 -6.97
N ASN A 147 -10.59 -5.54 -7.94
CA ASN A 147 -11.98 -5.21 -7.66
C ASN A 147 -12.76 -6.45 -7.20
N LYS A 148 -13.63 -6.27 -6.23
CA LYS A 148 -14.51 -7.35 -5.74
C LYS A 148 -15.41 -7.94 -6.83
N THR A 149 -15.75 -7.14 -7.85
CA THR A 149 -16.62 -7.51 -8.96
C THR A 149 -15.88 -8.17 -10.14
N THR A 150 -14.56 -8.25 -10.09
CA THR A 150 -13.77 -8.89 -11.14
C THR A 150 -13.84 -10.40 -10.97
N SER A 151 -14.23 -11.11 -12.05
CA SER A 151 -14.28 -12.56 -12.05
C SER A 151 -12.90 -13.16 -11.81
N TYR A 152 -12.88 -14.36 -11.28
CA TYR A 152 -11.69 -15.09 -10.87
C TYR A 152 -10.61 -15.12 -11.99
N GLU A 153 -10.98 -15.54 -13.18
CA GLU A 153 -10.11 -15.72 -14.35
C GLU A 153 -9.51 -14.39 -14.85
N ASN A 154 -10.07 -13.26 -14.44
CA ASN A 154 -9.65 -11.93 -14.91
C ASN A 154 -8.93 -11.10 -13.85
N ARG A 155 -8.72 -11.62 -12.63
CA ARG A 155 -8.12 -10.88 -11.52
C ARG A 155 -6.71 -10.37 -11.82
N TYR A 156 -5.88 -11.17 -12.49
CA TYR A 156 -4.53 -10.76 -12.87
C TYR A 156 -4.53 -9.50 -13.75
N GLN A 157 -5.58 -9.31 -14.57
CA GLN A 157 -5.71 -8.13 -15.42
C GLN A 157 -5.90 -6.84 -14.60
N ASP A 158 -6.51 -6.92 -13.42
CA ASP A 158 -6.69 -5.75 -12.56
C ASP A 158 -5.33 -5.24 -12.05
N TYR A 159 -4.42 -6.14 -11.64
CA TYR A 159 -3.06 -5.76 -11.29
C TYR A 159 -2.35 -5.11 -12.47
N ILE A 160 -2.38 -5.73 -13.65
CA ILE A 160 -1.74 -5.21 -14.86
C ILE A 160 -2.27 -3.81 -15.23
N LYS A 161 -3.58 -3.59 -15.20
CA LYS A 161 -4.19 -2.28 -15.51
C LYS A 161 -3.69 -1.18 -14.57
N VAL A 162 -3.61 -1.45 -13.28
CA VAL A 162 -3.12 -0.46 -12.30
C VAL A 162 -1.62 -0.23 -12.50
N ILE A 163 -0.80 -1.28 -12.66
CA ILE A 163 0.64 -1.17 -12.88
C ILE A 163 0.93 -0.37 -14.16
N ASP A 164 0.25 -0.68 -15.27
CA ASP A 164 0.40 0.06 -16.53
C ASP A 164 0.07 1.55 -16.37
N THR A 165 -0.98 1.85 -15.61
CA THR A 165 -1.44 3.22 -15.37
C THR A 165 -0.43 4.04 -14.57
N PHE A 166 0.28 3.43 -13.60
CA PHE A 166 1.18 4.12 -12.66
C PHE A 166 2.68 3.89 -12.91
N LYS A 167 3.07 3.15 -13.94
CA LYS A 167 4.47 2.73 -14.19
C LYS A 167 5.50 3.85 -14.24
N ASN A 168 5.07 5.07 -14.55
CA ASN A 168 5.94 6.25 -14.62
C ASN A 168 5.80 7.20 -13.41
N ASP A 169 4.95 6.87 -12.45
CA ASP A 169 4.56 7.78 -11.38
C ASP A 169 4.97 7.28 -9.98
N VAL A 170 5.48 6.03 -9.88
CA VAL A 170 5.86 5.41 -8.61
C VAL A 170 7.24 4.76 -8.67
N SER A 171 7.86 4.58 -7.50
CA SER A 171 9.18 3.97 -7.35
C SER A 171 9.13 2.45 -7.29
N PHE A 172 8.02 1.88 -6.83
CA PHE A 172 7.79 0.43 -6.77
C PHE A 172 6.29 0.10 -6.68
N PHE A 173 5.97 -1.14 -6.99
CA PHE A 173 4.63 -1.69 -6.79
C PHE A 173 4.63 -2.79 -5.74
N THR A 174 3.51 -2.92 -5.02
CA THR A 174 3.22 -4.07 -4.16
C THR A 174 1.94 -4.75 -4.65
N VAL A 175 2.08 -5.91 -5.23
CA VAL A 175 0.95 -6.78 -5.63
C VAL A 175 0.43 -7.46 -4.38
N ASN A 176 -0.76 -7.06 -3.94
CA ASN A 176 -1.35 -7.50 -2.68
C ASN A 176 -2.28 -8.70 -2.92
N ILE A 177 -1.80 -9.88 -2.59
CA ILE A 177 -2.56 -11.13 -2.63
C ILE A 177 -2.88 -11.65 -1.22
N SER A 178 -2.61 -10.84 -0.18
CA SER A 178 -2.73 -11.26 1.23
C SER A 178 -4.06 -10.89 1.88
N SER A 179 -4.97 -10.17 1.19
CA SER A 179 -6.17 -9.66 1.84
C SER A 179 -7.21 -10.75 2.12
N PRO A 180 -7.51 -11.06 3.39
CA PRO A 180 -8.61 -11.97 3.75
C PRO A 180 -9.98 -11.34 3.55
N ASN A 181 -10.03 -10.02 3.33
CA ASN A 181 -11.26 -9.22 3.24
C ASN A 181 -11.83 -9.13 1.82
N THR A 182 -11.19 -9.77 0.85
CA THR A 182 -11.68 -9.93 -0.52
C THR A 182 -11.93 -11.40 -0.76
N GLU A 183 -13.17 -11.73 -1.01
CA GLU A 183 -13.65 -13.11 -1.18
C GLU A 183 -12.79 -13.85 -2.22
N ASN A 184 -12.27 -15.03 -1.84
CA ASN A 184 -11.42 -15.88 -2.67
C ASN A 184 -10.08 -15.25 -3.14
N LEU A 185 -9.61 -14.14 -2.57
CA LEU A 185 -8.27 -13.62 -2.89
C LEU A 185 -7.17 -14.55 -2.34
N GLN A 186 -7.47 -15.28 -1.27
CA GLN A 186 -6.57 -16.29 -0.70
C GLN A 186 -6.35 -17.50 -1.64
N ASN A 187 -7.16 -17.66 -2.69
CA ASN A 187 -6.96 -18.71 -3.69
C ASN A 187 -5.69 -18.48 -4.53
N PHE A 188 -5.12 -17.27 -4.55
CA PHE A 188 -3.74 -17.07 -5.06
C PHE A 188 -2.67 -17.80 -4.22
N HIS A 189 -3.06 -18.55 -3.22
CA HIS A 189 -2.22 -19.54 -2.56
C HIS A 189 -2.29 -20.91 -3.27
N ASP A 190 -3.17 -21.08 -4.27
CA ASP A 190 -3.15 -22.18 -5.21
C ASP A 190 -1.99 -21.99 -6.20
N GLU A 191 -1.20 -23.02 -6.41
CA GLU A 191 0.01 -22.99 -7.22
C GLU A 191 -0.27 -22.54 -8.67
N ASP A 192 -1.35 -23.04 -9.26
CA ASP A 192 -1.72 -22.73 -10.64
C ASP A 192 -2.10 -21.25 -10.82
N GLU A 193 -2.93 -20.69 -9.91
CA GLU A 193 -3.32 -19.28 -9.98
C GLU A 193 -2.16 -18.34 -9.73
N PHE A 194 -1.33 -18.69 -8.77
CA PHE A 194 -0.16 -17.92 -8.45
C PHE A 194 0.82 -17.90 -9.63
N SER A 195 1.05 -19.05 -10.26
CA SER A 195 1.89 -19.16 -11.45
C SER A 195 1.34 -18.31 -12.60
N MET A 196 0.03 -18.41 -12.87
CA MET A 196 -0.63 -17.57 -13.90
C MET A 196 -0.45 -16.08 -13.65
N LEU A 197 -0.59 -15.61 -12.39
CA LEU A 197 -0.35 -14.22 -12.03
C LEU A 197 1.10 -13.82 -12.29
N CYS A 198 2.06 -14.65 -11.85
CA CYS A 198 3.48 -14.42 -12.05
C CYS A 198 3.84 -14.33 -13.53
N ASP A 199 3.39 -15.27 -14.33
CA ASP A 199 3.63 -15.31 -15.78
C ASP A 199 3.03 -14.12 -16.51
N ALA A 200 1.81 -13.72 -16.13
CA ALA A 200 1.15 -12.55 -16.69
C ALA A 200 1.91 -11.26 -16.36
N LEU A 201 2.38 -11.09 -15.12
CA LEU A 201 3.17 -9.94 -14.69
C LEU A 201 4.53 -9.89 -15.39
N ASN A 202 5.21 -11.04 -15.55
CA ASN A 202 6.48 -11.13 -16.27
C ASN A 202 6.34 -10.77 -17.73
N THR A 203 5.37 -11.40 -18.39
CA THR A 203 5.10 -11.14 -19.81
C THR A 203 4.81 -9.65 -20.01
N PHE A 204 4.00 -9.07 -19.11
CA PHE A 204 3.68 -7.65 -19.15
C PHE A 204 4.90 -6.77 -18.92
N LYS A 205 5.74 -7.07 -17.91
CA LYS A 205 7.00 -6.35 -17.64
C LYS A 205 7.92 -6.35 -18.86
N ALA A 206 8.18 -7.54 -19.41
CA ALA A 206 9.07 -7.71 -20.55
C ALA A 206 8.56 -6.95 -21.79
N LYS A 207 7.26 -7.11 -22.12
CA LYS A 207 6.65 -6.47 -23.29
C LYS A 207 6.66 -4.94 -23.22
N ASN A 208 6.56 -4.36 -22.02
CA ASN A 208 6.42 -2.91 -21.83
C ASN A 208 7.69 -2.25 -21.27
N ASN A 209 8.80 -2.97 -21.18
CA ASN A 209 10.09 -2.49 -20.63
C ASN A 209 9.93 -1.84 -19.23
N ILE A 210 9.15 -2.46 -18.35
CA ILE A 210 8.91 -1.92 -17.01
C ILE A 210 10.07 -2.28 -16.10
N ASN A 211 10.86 -1.27 -15.72
CA ASN A 211 12.01 -1.43 -14.82
C ASN A 211 11.67 -1.16 -13.34
N VAL A 212 10.45 -0.71 -13.05
CA VAL A 212 9.99 -0.46 -11.69
C VAL A 212 9.88 -1.79 -10.93
N PRO A 213 10.49 -1.93 -9.74
CA PRO A 213 10.37 -3.14 -8.93
C PRO A 213 8.93 -3.46 -8.57
N ILE A 214 8.59 -4.75 -8.60
CA ILE A 214 7.29 -5.27 -8.17
C ILE A 214 7.52 -6.22 -7.01
N PHE A 215 6.95 -5.93 -5.84
CA PHE A 215 6.98 -6.77 -4.66
C PHE A 215 5.66 -7.55 -4.54
N LEU A 216 5.75 -8.77 -4.04
CA LEU A 216 4.59 -9.59 -3.69
C LEU A 216 4.34 -9.50 -2.19
N LYS A 217 3.12 -9.15 -1.80
CA LYS A 217 2.70 -9.13 -0.40
C LYS A 217 1.86 -10.36 -0.09
N LEU A 218 2.45 -11.28 0.68
CA LEU A 218 1.82 -12.50 1.17
C LEU A 218 1.21 -12.30 2.56
N THR A 219 0.35 -13.21 2.99
CA THR A 219 -0.15 -13.26 4.37
C THR A 219 0.81 -14.01 5.28
N SER A 220 0.91 -13.58 6.54
CA SER A 220 1.62 -14.32 7.58
C SER A 220 0.94 -15.64 7.98
N ASP A 221 -0.34 -15.78 7.64
CA ASP A 221 -1.15 -16.97 7.96
C ASP A 221 -0.93 -18.12 6.96
N MET A 222 -0.09 -17.89 5.94
CA MET A 222 0.27 -18.94 4.98
C MET A 222 1.12 -20.01 5.67
N GLU A 223 0.66 -21.25 5.60
CA GLU A 223 1.43 -22.39 6.10
C GLU A 223 2.71 -22.59 5.26
N LEU A 224 3.76 -23.10 5.91
CA LEU A 224 5.06 -23.31 5.28
C LEU A 224 4.98 -24.16 4.00
N ASP A 225 4.11 -25.16 3.98
CA ASP A 225 3.94 -26.03 2.81
C ASP A 225 3.22 -25.31 1.66
N GLY A 226 2.29 -24.40 1.95
CA GLY A 226 1.71 -23.49 0.95
C GLY A 226 2.76 -22.56 0.36
N PHE A 227 3.63 -22.00 1.21
CA PHE A 227 4.74 -21.15 0.76
C PHE A 227 5.74 -21.90 -0.13
N LYS A 228 6.11 -23.15 0.24
CA LYS A 228 7.02 -23.98 -0.56
C LYS A 228 6.47 -24.25 -1.97
N LYS A 229 5.16 -24.42 -2.13
CA LYS A 229 4.52 -24.66 -3.43
C LYS A 229 4.65 -23.47 -4.38
N ILE A 230 4.49 -22.24 -3.87
CA ILE A 230 4.57 -21.02 -4.70
C ILE A 230 6.00 -20.51 -4.92
N LEU A 231 6.96 -20.98 -4.11
CA LEU A 231 8.35 -20.53 -4.17
C LEU A 231 9.02 -20.71 -5.56
N PRO A 232 8.83 -21.81 -6.30
CA PRO A 232 9.37 -21.96 -7.65
C PRO A 232 8.89 -20.87 -8.61
N SER A 233 7.61 -20.50 -8.55
CA SER A 233 7.04 -19.44 -9.38
C SER A 233 7.62 -18.05 -9.01
N ILE A 234 7.89 -17.80 -7.72
CA ILE A 234 8.54 -16.57 -7.27
C ILE A 234 9.98 -16.48 -7.81
N THR A 235 10.75 -17.56 -7.71
CA THR A 235 12.15 -17.59 -8.17
C THR A 235 12.27 -17.50 -9.68
N ALA A 236 11.38 -18.15 -10.42
CA ALA A 236 11.33 -18.09 -11.88
C ALA A 236 11.07 -16.66 -12.41
N VAL A 237 10.49 -15.78 -11.58
CA VAL A 237 10.05 -14.44 -11.94
C VAL A 237 11.05 -13.34 -11.53
N SER A 238 12.19 -13.70 -10.96
CA SER A 238 13.19 -12.74 -10.45
C SER A 238 12.64 -11.78 -9.38
N TYR A 239 11.63 -12.20 -8.60
CA TYR A 239 11.23 -11.50 -7.38
C TYR A 239 12.21 -11.89 -6.27
N THR A 240 13.03 -10.94 -5.83
CA THR A 240 14.12 -11.22 -4.89
C THR A 240 13.77 -10.96 -3.43
N HIS A 241 12.64 -10.32 -3.16
CA HIS A 241 12.24 -9.95 -1.79
C HIS A 241 10.76 -10.21 -1.55
N LEU A 242 10.49 -10.77 -0.36
CA LEU A 242 9.16 -10.92 0.22
C LEU A 242 8.99 -9.87 1.31
N THR A 243 7.89 -9.11 1.26
CA THR A 243 7.49 -8.27 2.37
C THR A 243 6.46 -9.02 3.21
N LEU A 244 6.80 -9.34 4.44
CA LEU A 244 5.83 -9.84 5.41
C LEU A 244 4.99 -8.68 5.94
N PRO A 245 3.70 -8.86 6.24
CA PRO A 245 2.91 -7.86 6.93
C PRO A 245 3.54 -7.55 8.28
N THR A 246 3.72 -6.26 8.55
CA THR A 246 4.35 -5.78 9.80
C THR A 246 3.39 -5.71 10.98
N THR A 247 2.10 -5.95 10.76
CA THR A 247 1.09 -6.04 11.81
C THR A 247 0.83 -7.51 12.16
N PRO A 248 1.11 -7.95 13.38
CA PRO A 248 0.64 -9.25 13.81
C PRO A 248 -0.90 -9.23 13.77
N TYR A 249 -1.48 -10.24 13.12
CA TYR A 249 -2.88 -10.54 13.29
C TYR A 249 -3.03 -11.19 14.67
N VAL A 250 -3.75 -10.54 15.56
CA VAL A 250 -4.23 -11.12 16.81
C VAL A 250 -5.65 -11.57 16.62
#